data_a02011247d6a492fe98b8fe87a9e6bc9
#
_entry.id   a02011247d6a492fe98b8fe87a9e6bc9
#
_cell.length_a   1.000
_cell.length_b   1.000
_cell.length_c   1.000
_cell.angle_alpha   90.00
_cell.angle_beta   90.00
_cell.angle_gamma   90.00
#
_symmetry.space_group_name_H-M   'P 1'
#
loop_
_entity.id
_entity.type
_entity.pdbx_description
1 polymer ?
#
loop_
_entity_poly.entity_id
_entity_poly.type
_entity_poly.pdbx_seq_one_letter_code
_entity_poly.pdbx_strand_id
1 'polypeptide(L)'
;MGETGLRVTCFAEDHASNFGDDLNRWMWTRLLGIPLDVDDGTLLLGIGTVISKSMVPPAEKYIVLSSGVGYDALPVDFGGPKWEILAVRGPLTAAILNLPPEKAVVDGAALLRLLPECEPLPESDRAGIVFMPHYDNLPDGNWREVCAIAGFEFLDPLADSEQTVQRIRRAKLVIADAMHAAIVADALRVPWIPVALSPQSNTFKWLDWTLSLDLPYLPTLIPPSGLIEWLRNQSLRFWGPTYYVADLTPASAMKRYRQVMRLKAWKYWPAWRRRAVQVTYSIPGKLLRSAALSGFKRRRDAILTRRAAARLCEAAELPSYLSKESIFASKCEKIVNLLHTLRPL
;
A
#
# COMPACT_ATOMS: atom_id res chain seq x y z
N MET A 1 25.41 30.02 -5.71
CA MET A 1 25.28 28.63 -5.32
C MET A 1 23.80 28.34 -5.40
N GLY A 2 23.34 27.60 -6.42
CA GLY A 2 21.92 27.20 -6.51
C GLY A 2 21.61 26.26 -5.36
N GLU A 3 20.49 26.46 -4.71
CA GLU A 3 19.98 25.48 -3.73
C GLU A 3 19.76 24.17 -4.46
N THR A 4 20.49 23.13 -4.07
CA THR A 4 20.26 21.77 -4.56
C THR A 4 18.97 21.28 -3.93
N GLY A 5 17.93 21.16 -4.73
CA GLY A 5 16.62 20.64 -4.32
C GLY A 5 16.40 19.24 -4.90
N LEU A 6 15.46 18.54 -4.31
CA LEU A 6 15.06 17.22 -4.75
C LEU A 6 13.53 17.15 -4.85
N ARG A 7 13.01 16.79 -6.02
CA ARG A 7 11.58 16.54 -6.18
C ARG A 7 11.26 15.09 -5.85
N VAL A 8 10.16 14.83 -5.15
CA VAL A 8 9.73 13.47 -4.78
C VAL A 8 8.47 13.08 -5.53
N THR A 9 8.42 11.87 -6.08
CA THR A 9 7.20 11.33 -6.71
C THR A 9 6.17 10.97 -5.65
N CYS A 10 4.97 11.58 -5.77
CA CYS A 10 3.78 11.20 -5.00
C CYS A 10 2.67 10.74 -5.97
N PHE A 11 1.79 9.84 -5.49
CA PHE A 11 0.56 9.51 -6.22
C PHE A 11 -0.40 10.70 -6.16
N ALA A 12 -0.74 11.27 -7.33
CA ALA A 12 -1.63 12.40 -7.51
C ALA A 12 -1.20 13.74 -6.88
N GLU A 13 -0.72 14.65 -7.71
CA GLU A 13 -0.44 16.04 -7.32
C GLU A 13 -1.73 16.82 -6.98
N ASP A 14 -2.88 16.47 -7.61
CA ASP A 14 -4.13 17.25 -7.57
C ASP A 14 -5.32 16.61 -6.85
N HIS A 15 -5.21 15.38 -6.33
CA HIS A 15 -6.33 14.68 -5.66
C HIS A 15 -5.89 14.05 -4.34
N ALA A 16 -6.86 13.74 -3.48
CA ALA A 16 -6.61 13.07 -2.20
C ALA A 16 -5.69 11.86 -2.37
N SER A 17 -4.45 12.03 -1.97
CA SER A 17 -3.44 10.98 -1.91
C SER A 17 -3.85 9.98 -0.84
N ASN A 18 -3.29 8.77 -0.86
CA ASN A 18 -3.50 7.81 0.21
C ASN A 18 -2.39 7.95 1.26
N PHE A 19 -2.70 7.52 2.48
CA PHE A 19 -1.82 7.58 3.63
C PHE A 19 -0.34 7.23 3.34
N GLY A 20 -0.10 6.13 2.62
CA GLY A 20 1.26 5.65 2.36
C GLY A 20 2.05 6.53 1.40
N ASP A 21 1.38 7.04 0.36
CA ASP A 21 2.03 7.91 -0.63
C ASP A 21 2.25 9.31 -0.08
N ASP A 22 1.38 9.78 0.83
CA ASP A 22 1.53 11.08 1.52
C ASP A 22 2.75 11.15 2.43
N LEU A 23 3.26 10.02 2.91
CA LEU A 23 4.52 9.98 3.66
C LEU A 23 5.68 10.59 2.86
N ASN A 24 5.68 10.45 1.52
CA ASN A 24 6.70 11.06 0.65
C ASN A 24 6.75 12.58 0.76
N ARG A 25 5.64 13.26 1.08
CA ARG A 25 5.55 14.73 1.10
C ARG A 25 6.34 15.39 2.22
N TRP A 26 6.54 14.68 3.34
CA TRP A 26 7.14 15.28 4.52
C TRP A 26 8.32 14.46 5.10
N MET A 27 8.28 13.14 4.98
CA MET A 27 9.29 12.28 5.60
C MET A 27 10.69 12.53 5.04
N TRP A 28 10.81 12.64 3.72
CA TRP A 28 12.11 12.84 3.08
C TRP A 28 12.74 14.19 3.41
N THR A 29 11.94 15.25 3.46
CA THR A 29 12.42 16.58 3.91
C THR A 29 13.04 16.51 5.31
N ARG A 30 12.37 15.81 6.24
CA ARG A 30 12.86 15.65 7.62
C ARG A 30 14.10 14.75 7.70
N LEU A 31 14.16 13.69 6.92
CA LEU A 31 15.30 12.77 6.90
C LEU A 31 16.55 13.36 6.21
N LEU A 32 16.36 14.07 5.13
CA LEU A 32 17.46 14.63 4.32
C LEU A 32 17.88 16.02 4.82
N GLY A 33 16.98 16.76 5.46
CA GLY A 33 17.21 18.14 5.87
C GLY A 33 17.28 19.14 4.70
N ILE A 34 16.73 18.77 3.53
CA ILE A 34 16.68 19.59 2.32
C ILE A 34 15.23 19.83 1.89
N PRO A 35 14.89 20.99 1.30
CA PRO A 35 13.56 21.21 0.74
C PRO A 35 13.30 20.26 -0.43
N LEU A 36 12.05 19.76 -0.54
CA LEU A 36 11.64 18.85 -1.63
C LEU A 36 11.01 19.57 -2.82
N ASP A 37 10.77 20.87 -2.73
CA ASP A 37 10.03 21.65 -3.74
C ASP A 37 10.95 22.40 -4.70
N VAL A 38 12.26 22.25 -4.59
CA VAL A 38 13.22 22.87 -5.50
C VAL A 38 13.44 21.91 -6.66
N ASP A 39 12.95 22.27 -7.84
CA ASP A 39 13.12 21.48 -9.06
C ASP A 39 14.52 21.72 -9.66
N ASP A 40 15.46 20.85 -9.31
CA ASP A 40 16.79 20.77 -9.94
C ASP A 40 16.83 19.75 -11.10
N GLY A 41 15.66 19.28 -11.53
CA GLY A 41 15.53 18.23 -12.55
C GLY A 41 15.68 16.81 -12.00
N THR A 42 15.93 16.62 -10.68
CA THR A 42 16.11 15.31 -10.07
C THR A 42 14.81 14.83 -9.39
N LEU A 43 14.37 13.62 -9.70
CA LEU A 43 13.17 13.00 -9.14
C LEU A 43 13.51 11.78 -8.27
N LEU A 44 13.15 11.84 -6.99
CA LEU A 44 13.27 10.72 -6.06
C LEU A 44 12.01 9.84 -6.09
N LEU A 45 12.17 8.56 -6.34
CA LEU A 45 11.16 7.51 -6.20
C LEU A 45 11.41 6.79 -4.86
N GLY A 46 10.77 7.29 -3.80
CA GLY A 46 11.03 6.89 -2.41
C GLY A 46 10.11 5.78 -1.91
N ILE A 47 8.92 6.13 -1.42
CA ILE A 47 7.96 5.21 -0.82
C ILE A 47 6.93 4.77 -1.86
N GLY A 48 6.46 3.54 -1.74
CA GLY A 48 5.29 3.06 -2.44
C GLY A 48 5.57 2.30 -3.73
N THR A 49 4.53 2.20 -4.58
CA THR A 49 4.58 1.45 -5.84
C THR A 49 4.62 2.41 -7.01
N VAL A 50 5.60 3.29 -7.00
CA VAL A 50 5.69 4.43 -7.93
C VAL A 50 6.58 4.18 -9.15
N ILE A 51 7.27 3.04 -9.25
CA ILE A 51 8.04 2.66 -10.44
C ILE A 51 7.06 2.19 -11.52
N SER A 52 6.40 3.15 -12.17
CA SER A 52 5.43 2.87 -13.23
C SER A 52 5.32 4.01 -14.22
N LYS A 53 4.96 3.68 -15.48
CA LYS A 53 4.81 4.65 -16.56
C LYS A 53 3.78 5.75 -16.24
N SER A 54 2.71 5.43 -15.52
CA SER A 54 1.65 6.37 -15.19
C SER A 54 1.95 7.27 -14.00
N MET A 55 3.00 6.95 -13.20
CA MET A 55 3.32 7.62 -11.94
C MET A 55 4.60 8.45 -11.99
N VAL A 56 5.47 8.19 -12.97
CA VAL A 56 6.77 8.86 -13.08
C VAL A 56 6.66 10.01 -14.07
N PRO A 57 6.65 11.26 -13.61
CA PRO A 57 6.69 12.42 -14.50
C PRO A 57 8.07 12.57 -15.17
N PRO A 58 8.19 13.35 -16.26
CA PRO A 58 9.47 13.62 -16.87
C PRO A 58 10.44 14.31 -15.92
N ALA A 59 11.71 13.87 -15.93
CA ALA A 59 12.80 14.46 -15.17
C ALA A 59 14.13 14.33 -15.96
N GLU A 60 15.15 15.07 -15.52
CA GLU A 60 16.49 14.96 -16.07
C GLU A 60 17.24 13.78 -15.45
N LYS A 61 17.01 13.53 -14.15
CA LYS A 61 17.58 12.41 -13.42
C LYS A 61 16.50 11.75 -12.53
N TYR A 62 16.54 10.44 -12.43
CA TYR A 62 15.68 9.62 -11.58
C TYR A 62 16.53 8.87 -10.56
N ILE A 63 16.18 8.99 -9.28
CA ILE A 63 16.80 8.24 -8.19
C ILE A 63 15.76 7.30 -7.60
N VAL A 64 16.00 5.99 -7.69
CA VAL A 64 15.13 4.99 -7.07
C VAL A 64 15.72 4.59 -5.72
N LEU A 65 14.99 4.89 -4.65
CA LEU A 65 15.37 4.55 -3.28
C LEU A 65 14.18 3.95 -2.53
N SER A 66 14.14 2.62 -2.49
CA SER A 66 13.14 1.85 -1.73
C SER A 66 11.72 1.75 -2.29
N SER A 67 11.45 2.28 -3.47
CA SER A 67 10.18 2.05 -4.18
C SER A 67 10.08 0.64 -4.77
N GLY A 68 8.85 0.25 -5.14
CA GLY A 68 8.58 -1.01 -5.81
C GLY A 68 7.73 -0.89 -7.08
N VAL A 69 7.63 -2.00 -7.81
CA VAL A 69 6.66 -2.20 -8.92
C VAL A 69 5.39 -2.88 -8.40
N GLY A 70 4.28 -2.84 -9.16
CA GLY A 70 3.08 -3.57 -8.73
C GLY A 70 1.81 -3.38 -9.54
N TYR A 71 1.60 -2.26 -10.21
CA TYR A 71 0.30 -1.95 -10.82
C TYR A 71 0.33 -1.65 -12.31
N ASP A 72 1.43 -1.17 -12.86
CA ASP A 72 1.49 -0.72 -14.25
C ASP A 72 2.82 -1.10 -14.91
N ALA A 73 2.92 -0.84 -16.23
CA ALA A 73 4.14 -1.04 -17.00
C ALA A 73 5.25 -0.08 -16.51
N LEU A 74 6.49 -0.48 -16.71
CA LEU A 74 7.64 0.36 -16.44
C LEU A 74 7.69 1.57 -17.38
N PRO A 75 8.33 2.68 -16.96
CA PRO A 75 8.71 3.75 -17.89
C PRO A 75 9.53 3.18 -19.05
N VAL A 76 9.37 3.77 -20.25
CA VAL A 76 9.98 3.22 -21.49
C VAL A 76 11.50 3.20 -21.41
N ASP A 77 12.09 4.19 -20.76
CA ASP A 77 13.54 4.41 -20.60
C ASP A 77 14.09 3.91 -19.26
N PHE A 78 13.28 3.15 -18.49
CA PHE A 78 13.70 2.66 -17.18
C PHE A 78 15.03 1.89 -17.24
N GLY A 79 15.95 2.24 -16.32
CA GLY A 79 17.29 1.66 -16.29
C GLY A 79 18.27 2.25 -17.31
N GLY A 80 17.84 3.24 -18.08
CA GLY A 80 18.72 4.01 -18.97
C GLY A 80 19.64 5.02 -18.23
N PRO A 81 20.41 5.84 -18.96
CA PRO A 81 21.45 6.70 -18.38
C PRO A 81 20.96 7.71 -17.33
N LYS A 82 19.67 8.06 -17.36
CA LYS A 82 19.05 8.99 -16.41
C LYS A 82 18.66 8.32 -15.07
N TRP A 83 18.73 6.99 -14.99
CA TRP A 83 18.24 6.22 -13.84
C TRP A 83 19.38 5.78 -12.94
N GLU A 84 19.36 6.26 -11.72
CA GLU A 84 20.21 5.79 -10.64
C GLU A 84 19.38 4.93 -9.68
N ILE A 85 19.62 3.61 -9.66
CA ILE A 85 18.86 2.68 -8.83
C ILE A 85 19.72 2.31 -7.63
N LEU A 86 19.43 2.91 -6.49
CA LEU A 86 20.17 2.70 -5.24
C LEU A 86 19.62 1.49 -4.49
N ALA A 87 18.31 1.45 -4.28
CA ALA A 87 17.61 0.36 -3.63
C ALA A 87 16.18 0.24 -4.12
N VAL A 88 15.58 -0.95 -3.96
CA VAL A 88 14.15 -1.20 -4.20
C VAL A 88 13.52 -1.89 -2.99
N ARG A 89 12.17 -1.84 -2.92
CA ARG A 89 11.39 -2.32 -1.79
C ARG A 89 11.69 -3.75 -1.38
N GLY A 90 11.86 -4.65 -2.32
CA GLY A 90 12.01 -6.05 -1.97
C GLY A 90 12.50 -6.94 -3.11
N PRO A 91 12.65 -8.25 -2.84
CA PRO A 91 13.27 -9.20 -3.76
C PRO A 91 12.44 -9.45 -5.02
N LEU A 92 11.11 -9.35 -4.96
CA LEU A 92 10.28 -9.56 -6.14
C LEU A 92 10.37 -8.37 -7.11
N THR A 93 10.43 -7.14 -6.58
CA THR A 93 10.72 -5.95 -7.38
C THR A 93 12.10 -6.06 -8.04
N ALA A 94 13.15 -6.42 -7.29
CA ALA A 94 14.48 -6.60 -7.85
C ALA A 94 14.49 -7.65 -8.97
N ALA A 95 13.80 -8.78 -8.78
CA ALA A 95 13.70 -9.84 -9.79
C ALA A 95 12.92 -9.40 -11.05
N ILE A 96 11.87 -8.57 -10.93
CA ILE A 96 11.14 -8.03 -12.08
C ILE A 96 11.99 -7.03 -12.86
N LEU A 97 12.81 -6.25 -12.17
CA LEU A 97 13.67 -5.23 -12.75
C LEU A 97 15.03 -5.76 -13.21
N ASN A 98 15.29 -7.07 -13.06
CA ASN A 98 16.59 -7.72 -13.32
C ASN A 98 17.75 -7.07 -12.57
N LEU A 99 17.51 -6.62 -11.34
CA LEU A 99 18.51 -6.04 -10.46
C LEU A 99 19.18 -7.13 -9.62
N PRO A 100 20.44 -6.90 -9.21
CA PRO A 100 21.12 -7.81 -8.28
C PRO A 100 20.41 -7.82 -6.91
N PRO A 101 20.43 -8.98 -6.20
CA PRO A 101 19.67 -9.17 -4.96
C PRO A 101 19.98 -8.14 -3.85
N GLU A 102 21.21 -7.63 -3.80
CA GLU A 102 21.65 -6.61 -2.82
C GLU A 102 20.91 -5.27 -2.96
N LYS A 103 20.27 -5.00 -4.09
CA LYS A 103 19.40 -3.83 -4.28
C LYS A 103 18.04 -3.99 -3.61
N ALA A 104 17.63 -5.21 -3.27
CA ALA A 104 16.41 -5.47 -2.51
C ALA A 104 16.64 -5.17 -1.02
N VAL A 105 16.19 -4.02 -0.54
CA VAL A 105 16.45 -3.61 0.85
C VAL A 105 15.17 -3.67 1.69
N VAL A 106 14.34 -2.61 1.66
CA VAL A 106 13.05 -2.52 2.36
C VAL A 106 12.27 -1.32 1.80
N ASP A 107 10.96 -1.24 2.08
CA ASP A 107 10.15 -0.06 1.74
C ASP A 107 10.62 1.18 2.51
N GLY A 108 10.66 2.33 1.84
CA GLY A 108 11.18 3.58 2.42
C GLY A 108 10.43 4.07 3.66
N ALA A 109 9.15 3.71 3.81
CA ALA A 109 8.38 4.06 5.01
C ALA A 109 8.94 3.42 6.31
N ALA A 110 9.79 2.41 6.21
CA ALA A 110 10.53 1.86 7.36
C ALA A 110 11.41 2.93 8.05
N LEU A 111 11.87 3.93 7.30
CA LEU A 111 12.72 5.01 7.83
C LEU A 111 11.98 6.00 8.74
N LEU A 112 10.64 5.93 8.83
CA LEU A 112 9.88 6.72 9.82
C LEU A 112 10.44 6.58 11.24
N ARG A 113 10.94 5.39 11.58
CA ARG A 113 11.54 5.12 12.88
C ARG A 113 12.73 6.03 13.23
N LEU A 114 13.40 6.61 12.25
CA LEU A 114 14.55 7.50 12.46
C LEU A 114 14.14 8.92 12.84
N LEU A 115 12.86 9.26 12.72
CA LEU A 115 12.34 10.56 13.12
C LEU A 115 12.02 10.55 14.61
N PRO A 116 12.49 11.55 15.41
CA PRO A 116 12.28 11.58 16.86
C PRO A 116 10.80 11.48 17.28
N GLU A 117 9.91 12.13 16.52
CA GLU A 117 8.46 12.08 16.75
C GLU A 117 7.82 10.72 16.43
N CYS A 118 8.58 9.82 15.79
CA CYS A 118 8.17 8.46 15.42
C CYS A 118 8.89 7.37 16.25
N GLU A 119 9.58 7.74 17.33
CA GLU A 119 10.17 6.77 18.24
C GLU A 119 9.10 5.80 18.78
N PRO A 120 9.35 4.47 18.79
CA PRO A 120 8.39 3.49 19.31
C PRO A 120 7.98 3.77 20.76
N LEU A 121 6.67 3.68 21.03
CA LEU A 121 6.18 3.77 22.42
C LEU A 121 6.36 2.42 23.15
N PRO A 122 6.55 2.46 24.48
CA PRO A 122 6.44 1.25 25.31
C PRO A 122 5.05 0.61 25.16
N GLU A 123 4.95 -0.69 25.34
CA GLU A 123 3.68 -1.40 25.22
C GLU A 123 2.63 -0.90 26.23
N SER A 124 3.07 -0.48 27.44
CA SER A 124 2.23 0.13 28.47
C SER A 124 1.46 1.37 28.00
N ASP A 125 2.01 2.11 27.05
CA ASP A 125 1.47 3.39 26.57
C ASP A 125 0.61 3.22 25.30
N ARG A 126 0.40 1.95 24.89
CA ARG A 126 -0.41 1.59 23.72
C ARG A 126 -1.78 1.09 24.14
N ALA A 127 -2.82 1.43 23.37
CA ALA A 127 -4.18 1.03 23.64
C ALA A 127 -4.96 0.73 22.36
N GLY A 128 -5.93 -0.17 22.45
CA GLY A 128 -6.89 -0.45 21.40
C GLY A 128 -6.33 -1.18 20.19
N ILE A 129 -7.24 -1.56 19.31
CA ILE A 129 -6.97 -2.18 18.02
C ILE A 129 -7.44 -1.21 16.95
N VAL A 130 -6.58 -0.96 15.96
CA VAL A 130 -6.92 -0.10 14.82
C VAL A 130 -7.04 -0.93 13.55
N PHE A 131 -7.93 -0.57 12.67
CA PHE A 131 -8.11 -1.21 11.36
C PHE A 131 -8.03 -0.18 10.24
N MET A 132 -7.20 -0.46 9.22
CA MET A 132 -7.10 0.37 8.00
C MET A 132 -7.41 -0.47 6.76
N PRO A 133 -8.53 -0.23 6.07
CA PRO A 133 -8.78 -0.80 4.75
C PRO A 133 -7.91 -0.12 3.68
N HIS A 134 -7.70 -0.78 2.55
CA HIS A 134 -7.15 -0.12 1.37
C HIS A 134 -8.14 0.94 0.86
N TYR A 135 -7.65 2.10 0.40
CA TYR A 135 -8.50 3.23 -0.02
C TYR A 135 -9.49 2.85 -1.12
N ASP A 136 -9.15 1.91 -2.02
CA ASP A 136 -10.07 1.40 -3.05
C ASP A 136 -11.31 0.70 -2.48
N ASN A 137 -11.28 0.26 -1.22
CA ASN A 137 -12.40 -0.43 -0.57
C ASN A 137 -13.33 0.51 0.18
N LEU A 138 -13.00 1.83 0.30
CA LEU A 138 -13.81 2.81 1.00
C LEU A 138 -15.16 3.11 0.33
N PRO A 139 -15.24 3.35 -1.01
CA PRO A 139 -16.46 3.90 -1.62
C PRO A 139 -17.68 2.98 -1.51
N ASP A 140 -17.45 1.69 -1.39
CA ASP A 140 -18.50 0.66 -1.46
C ASP A 140 -18.64 -0.16 -0.16
N GLY A 141 -17.71 0.00 0.77
CA GLY A 141 -17.65 -0.75 2.02
C GLY A 141 -18.23 0.02 3.22
N ASN A 142 -18.80 -0.72 4.17
CA ASN A 142 -19.32 -0.17 5.44
C ASN A 142 -18.27 -0.30 6.57
N TRP A 143 -17.00 -0.06 6.28
CA TRP A 143 -15.89 -0.40 7.18
C TRP A 143 -15.89 0.39 8.49
N ARG A 144 -16.41 1.62 8.51
CA ARG A 144 -16.62 2.38 9.77
C ARG A 144 -17.62 1.68 10.68
N GLU A 145 -18.72 1.16 10.13
CA GLU A 145 -19.73 0.42 10.90
C GLU A 145 -19.19 -0.95 11.33
N VAL A 146 -18.40 -1.62 10.47
CA VAL A 146 -17.69 -2.86 10.83
C VAL A 146 -16.81 -2.64 12.06
N CYS A 147 -16.01 -1.58 12.08
CA CYS A 147 -15.14 -1.25 13.22
C CYS A 147 -15.94 -0.91 14.47
N ALA A 148 -17.04 -0.16 14.33
CA ALA A 148 -17.92 0.16 15.47
C ALA A 148 -18.52 -1.11 16.11
N ILE A 149 -18.92 -2.10 15.30
CA ILE A 149 -19.43 -3.39 15.80
C ILE A 149 -18.32 -4.22 16.45
N ALA A 150 -17.11 -4.21 15.86
CA ALA A 150 -15.97 -4.96 16.38
C ALA A 150 -15.30 -4.31 17.61
N GLY A 151 -15.63 -3.06 17.94
CA GLY A 151 -14.96 -2.32 19.00
C GLY A 151 -13.55 -1.85 18.60
N PHE A 152 -13.27 -1.72 17.31
CA PHE A 152 -11.98 -1.28 16.79
C PHE A 152 -12.04 0.17 16.31
N GLU A 153 -10.90 0.83 16.34
CA GLU A 153 -10.77 2.17 15.77
C GLU A 153 -10.59 2.06 14.24
N PHE A 154 -11.44 2.80 13.50
CA PHE A 154 -11.32 2.92 12.06
C PHE A 154 -10.26 3.98 11.70
N LEU A 155 -9.21 3.59 11.00
CA LEU A 155 -8.26 4.51 10.38
C LEU A 155 -8.63 4.74 8.93
N ASP A 156 -8.93 6.00 8.61
CA ASP A 156 -9.22 6.41 7.24
C ASP A 156 -7.91 6.48 6.43
N PRO A 157 -7.74 5.69 5.39
CA PRO A 157 -6.53 5.74 4.55
C PRO A 157 -6.39 7.04 3.72
N LEU A 158 -7.38 7.93 3.76
CA LEU A 158 -7.36 9.25 3.11
C LEU A 158 -7.20 10.40 4.14
N ALA A 159 -7.04 10.08 5.43
CA ALA A 159 -6.79 11.07 6.46
C ALA A 159 -5.35 11.58 6.42
N ASP A 160 -5.10 12.67 7.15
CA ASP A 160 -3.76 13.24 7.34
C ASP A 160 -2.76 12.17 7.77
N SER A 161 -1.64 12.08 7.05
CA SER A 161 -0.68 11.00 7.22
C SER A 161 0.12 11.10 8.51
N GLU A 162 0.44 12.32 8.98
CA GLU A 162 1.18 12.50 10.23
C GLU A 162 0.34 12.12 11.43
N GLN A 163 -0.93 12.57 11.47
CA GLN A 163 -1.88 12.18 12.51
C GLN A 163 -2.13 10.66 12.50
N THR A 164 -2.23 10.06 11.33
CA THR A 164 -2.44 8.63 11.17
C THR A 164 -1.24 7.82 11.68
N VAL A 165 0.00 8.27 11.42
CA VAL A 165 1.23 7.68 12.00
C VAL A 165 1.15 7.70 13.53
N GLN A 166 0.75 8.82 14.15
CA GLN A 166 0.64 8.93 15.61
C GLN A 166 -0.48 8.03 16.19
N ARG A 167 -1.56 7.81 15.45
CA ARG A 167 -2.62 6.86 15.88
C ARG A 167 -2.13 5.41 15.81
N ILE A 168 -1.43 5.02 14.73
CA ILE A 168 -0.79 3.71 14.62
C ILE A 168 0.21 3.51 15.77
N ARG A 169 1.05 4.50 16.06
CA ARG A 169 2.07 4.46 17.12
C ARG A 169 1.49 4.13 18.51
N ARG A 170 0.26 4.60 18.77
CA ARG A 170 -0.44 4.40 20.05
C ARG A 170 -1.29 3.13 20.12
N ALA A 171 -1.44 2.41 19.00
CA ALA A 171 -2.24 1.19 18.96
C ALA A 171 -1.50 0.00 19.59
N LYS A 172 -2.23 -0.93 20.21
CA LYS A 172 -1.69 -2.24 20.62
C LYS A 172 -1.56 -3.20 19.45
N LEU A 173 -2.44 -3.07 18.46
CA LEU A 173 -2.49 -3.93 17.29
C LEU A 173 -3.03 -3.16 16.08
N VAL A 174 -2.42 -3.37 14.93
CA VAL A 174 -2.90 -2.86 13.64
C VAL A 174 -3.41 -4.02 12.78
N ILE A 175 -4.66 -3.97 12.35
CA ILE A 175 -5.19 -4.89 11.34
C ILE A 175 -5.16 -4.14 10.01
N ALA A 176 -4.45 -4.66 9.01
CA ALA A 176 -4.12 -3.93 7.81
C ALA A 176 -4.52 -4.65 6.51
N ASP A 177 -5.41 -4.05 5.73
CA ASP A 177 -5.58 -4.32 4.29
C ASP A 177 -4.74 -3.34 3.47
N ALA A 178 -4.51 -2.12 4.00
CA ALA A 178 -3.55 -1.16 3.47
C ALA A 178 -2.12 -1.55 3.88
N MET A 179 -1.27 -1.89 2.91
CA MET A 179 0.10 -2.37 3.17
C MET A 179 0.93 -1.35 3.97
N HIS A 180 0.82 -0.05 3.67
CA HIS A 180 1.57 0.96 4.40
C HIS A 180 1.17 1.08 5.88
N ALA A 181 -0.07 0.72 6.24
CA ALA A 181 -0.43 0.64 7.67
C ALA A 181 0.40 -0.43 8.40
N ALA A 182 0.62 -1.58 7.75
CA ALA A 182 1.48 -2.63 8.29
C ALA A 182 2.97 -2.22 8.30
N ILE A 183 3.47 -1.56 7.23
CA ILE A 183 4.85 -1.08 7.15
C ILE A 183 5.13 -0.07 8.27
N VAL A 184 4.24 0.90 8.46
CA VAL A 184 4.36 1.91 9.52
C VAL A 184 4.24 1.28 10.91
N ALA A 185 3.30 0.34 11.10
CA ALA A 185 3.18 -0.39 12.36
C ALA A 185 4.47 -1.13 12.69
N ASP A 186 5.06 -1.86 11.73
CA ASP A 186 6.32 -2.57 11.91
C ASP A 186 7.48 -1.63 12.24
N ALA A 187 7.57 -0.49 11.54
CA ALA A 187 8.57 0.55 11.81
C ALA A 187 8.45 1.12 13.23
N LEU A 188 7.24 1.33 13.72
CA LEU A 188 6.93 1.85 15.06
C LEU A 188 6.87 0.73 16.12
N ARG A 189 7.27 -0.50 15.76
CA ARG A 189 7.26 -1.69 16.62
C ARG A 189 5.89 -2.01 17.20
N VAL A 190 4.83 -1.69 16.46
CA VAL A 190 3.45 -2.07 16.77
C VAL A 190 3.15 -3.39 16.06
N PRO A 191 2.69 -4.44 16.76
CA PRO A 191 2.25 -5.68 16.13
C PRO A 191 1.16 -5.44 15.09
N TRP A 192 1.17 -6.23 14.01
CA TRP A 192 0.20 -6.07 12.93
C TRP A 192 -0.29 -7.41 12.38
N ILE A 193 -1.48 -7.43 11.79
CA ILE A 193 -2.09 -8.61 11.15
C ILE A 193 -2.55 -8.22 9.75
N PRO A 194 -2.12 -8.94 8.70
CA PRO A 194 -2.59 -8.69 7.34
C PRO A 194 -3.99 -9.28 7.12
N VAL A 195 -4.82 -8.53 6.42
CA VAL A 195 -6.10 -9.01 5.91
C VAL A 195 -6.23 -8.70 4.43
N ALA A 196 -7.15 -9.38 3.74
CA ALA A 196 -7.45 -9.09 2.33
C ALA A 196 -8.96 -8.97 2.15
N LEU A 197 -9.42 -7.82 1.65
CA LEU A 197 -10.84 -7.47 1.52
C LEU A 197 -11.38 -7.69 0.12
N SER A 198 -10.52 -7.72 -0.88
CA SER A 198 -10.95 -7.75 -2.27
C SER A 198 -10.00 -8.57 -3.17
N PRO A 199 -10.46 -8.96 -4.36
CA PRO A 199 -9.60 -9.58 -5.37
C PRO A 199 -8.45 -8.68 -5.85
N GLN A 200 -8.47 -7.40 -5.48
CA GLN A 200 -7.43 -6.42 -5.81
C GLN A 200 -6.34 -6.32 -4.74
N SER A 201 -6.48 -6.98 -3.57
CA SER A 201 -5.42 -7.07 -2.58
C SER A 201 -4.16 -7.67 -3.24
N ASN A 202 -3.10 -6.88 -3.33
CA ASN A 202 -1.97 -7.18 -4.21
C ASN A 202 -0.94 -8.07 -3.51
N THR A 203 -1.08 -9.40 -3.67
CA THR A 203 -0.18 -10.40 -3.08
C THR A 203 1.29 -10.18 -3.46
N PHE A 204 1.57 -9.71 -4.69
CA PHE A 204 2.93 -9.43 -5.12
C PHE A 204 3.58 -8.32 -4.26
N LYS A 205 2.86 -7.23 -4.03
CA LYS A 205 3.36 -6.10 -3.22
C LYS A 205 3.63 -6.52 -1.78
N TRP A 206 2.69 -7.25 -1.18
CA TRP A 206 2.81 -7.72 0.18
C TRP A 206 4.00 -8.67 0.34
N LEU A 207 4.12 -9.68 -0.51
CA LEU A 207 5.24 -10.61 -0.49
C LEU A 207 6.57 -9.91 -0.78
N ASP A 208 6.60 -8.95 -1.69
CA ASP A 208 7.79 -8.17 -1.98
C ASP A 208 8.35 -7.48 -0.72
N TRP A 209 7.45 -6.85 0.06
CA TRP A 209 7.85 -6.21 1.31
C TRP A 209 8.12 -7.21 2.44
N THR A 210 7.24 -8.16 2.71
CA THR A 210 7.42 -9.07 3.86
C THR A 210 8.67 -9.93 3.72
N LEU A 211 8.99 -10.40 2.51
CA LEU A 211 10.23 -11.13 2.24
C LEU A 211 11.50 -10.29 2.47
N SER A 212 11.44 -8.97 2.34
CA SER A 212 12.58 -8.10 2.66
C SER A 212 12.92 -8.08 4.15
N LEU A 213 11.98 -8.48 5.00
CA LEU A 213 12.07 -8.54 6.46
C LEU A 213 12.02 -9.98 7.02
N ASP A 214 12.15 -11.00 6.14
CA ASP A 214 12.02 -12.42 6.49
C ASP A 214 10.71 -12.77 7.18
N LEU A 215 9.61 -12.08 6.79
CA LEU A 215 8.27 -12.32 7.31
C LEU A 215 7.43 -13.12 6.31
N PRO A 216 6.53 -13.99 6.77
CA PRO A 216 5.53 -14.60 5.90
C PRO A 216 4.43 -13.58 5.57
N TYR A 217 3.64 -13.88 4.54
CA TYR A 217 2.40 -13.16 4.24
C TYR A 217 1.24 -14.14 4.17
N LEU A 218 0.41 -14.18 5.22
CA LEU A 218 -0.74 -15.08 5.36
C LEU A 218 -1.98 -14.24 5.75
N PRO A 219 -2.59 -13.50 4.83
CA PRO A 219 -3.71 -12.62 5.13
C PRO A 219 -4.98 -13.41 5.42
N THR A 220 -5.75 -12.96 6.41
CA THR A 220 -7.11 -13.44 6.62
C THR A 220 -8.05 -12.79 5.60
N LEU A 221 -8.84 -13.61 4.89
CA LEU A 221 -9.85 -13.11 3.99
C LEU A 221 -11.06 -12.60 4.78
N ILE A 222 -11.39 -11.33 4.64
CA ILE A 222 -12.57 -10.72 5.24
C ILE A 222 -13.66 -10.61 4.16
N PRO A 223 -14.89 -11.05 4.43
CA PRO A 223 -15.98 -10.92 3.47
C PRO A 223 -16.38 -9.45 3.27
N PRO A 224 -17.03 -9.13 2.12
CA PRO A 224 -17.53 -7.79 1.88
C PRO A 224 -18.45 -7.29 2.99
N SER A 225 -18.31 -6.04 3.39
CA SER A 225 -19.06 -5.37 4.44
C SER A 225 -20.42 -4.85 3.98
N GLY A 226 -20.66 -4.80 2.67
CA GLY A 226 -21.89 -4.31 2.07
C GLY A 226 -22.21 -4.95 0.71
N LEU A 227 -23.48 -4.81 0.29
CA LEU A 227 -23.99 -5.41 -0.95
C LEU A 227 -23.31 -4.81 -2.20
N ILE A 228 -23.02 -3.51 -2.19
CA ILE A 228 -22.34 -2.84 -3.30
C ILE A 228 -20.89 -3.33 -3.41
N GLU A 229 -20.20 -3.45 -2.29
CA GLU A 229 -18.84 -4.00 -2.24
C GLU A 229 -18.82 -5.46 -2.70
N TRP A 230 -19.80 -6.26 -2.28
CA TRP A 230 -19.96 -7.63 -2.77
C TRP A 230 -20.09 -7.66 -4.30
N LEU A 231 -20.98 -6.83 -4.85
CA LEU A 231 -21.20 -6.73 -6.29
C LEU A 231 -19.92 -6.30 -7.04
N ARG A 232 -19.20 -5.31 -6.50
CA ARG A 232 -17.91 -4.86 -7.03
C ARG A 232 -16.89 -6.01 -7.04
N ASN A 233 -16.77 -6.75 -5.94
CA ASN A 233 -15.83 -7.85 -5.84
C ASN A 233 -16.16 -8.99 -6.81
N GLN A 234 -17.44 -9.30 -7.06
CA GLN A 234 -17.85 -10.26 -8.10
C GLN A 234 -17.47 -9.75 -9.49
N SER A 235 -17.79 -8.48 -9.81
CA SER A 235 -17.42 -7.88 -11.10
C SER A 235 -15.90 -7.92 -11.33
N LEU A 236 -15.10 -7.62 -10.31
CA LEU A 236 -13.64 -7.66 -10.37
C LEU A 236 -13.10 -9.06 -10.60
N ARG A 237 -13.69 -10.09 -9.98
CA ARG A 237 -13.27 -11.49 -10.18
C ARG A 237 -13.46 -11.96 -11.64
N PHE A 238 -14.51 -11.52 -12.29
CA PHE A 238 -14.82 -11.93 -13.66
C PHE A 238 -14.15 -11.05 -14.72
N TRP A 239 -14.04 -9.72 -14.45
CA TRP A 239 -13.70 -8.74 -15.47
C TRP A 239 -12.55 -7.81 -15.08
N GLY A 240 -12.08 -7.87 -13.84
CA GLY A 240 -11.02 -7.01 -13.33
C GLY A 240 -9.63 -7.62 -13.42
N PRO A 241 -8.58 -6.80 -13.32
CA PRO A 241 -7.26 -7.29 -12.96
C PRO A 241 -7.32 -7.71 -11.50
N THR A 242 -7.28 -9.02 -11.24
CA THR A 242 -7.19 -9.55 -9.88
C THR A 242 -5.72 -9.74 -9.52
N TYR A 243 -5.31 -9.23 -8.37
CA TYR A 243 -3.92 -9.31 -7.89
C TYR A 243 -3.75 -10.33 -6.76
N TYR A 244 -4.84 -10.68 -6.08
CA TYR A 244 -4.82 -11.69 -5.03
C TYR A 244 -4.60 -13.08 -5.64
N VAL A 245 -3.71 -13.88 -5.03
CA VAL A 245 -3.49 -15.29 -5.33
C VAL A 245 -3.62 -16.11 -4.04
N ALA A 246 -4.33 -17.24 -4.12
CA ALA A 246 -4.52 -18.12 -2.97
C ALA A 246 -3.26 -18.92 -2.60
N ASP A 247 -2.45 -19.27 -3.61
CA ASP A 247 -1.12 -19.81 -3.41
C ASP A 247 -0.14 -18.64 -3.15
N LEU A 248 0.08 -18.34 -1.88
CA LEU A 248 0.83 -17.19 -1.39
C LEU A 248 2.36 -17.37 -1.53
N THR A 249 2.80 -17.92 -2.67
CA THR A 249 4.22 -18.10 -2.98
C THR A 249 4.77 -16.98 -3.87
N PRO A 250 6.08 -16.65 -3.76
CA PRO A 250 6.75 -15.71 -4.66
C PRO A 250 6.53 -16.04 -6.14
N ALA A 251 6.61 -17.31 -6.51
CA ALA A 251 6.44 -17.76 -7.87
C ALA A 251 5.03 -17.47 -8.43
N SER A 252 4.00 -17.77 -7.64
CA SER A 252 2.60 -17.51 -8.00
C SER A 252 2.29 -16.01 -8.07
N ALA A 253 2.83 -15.22 -7.14
CA ALA A 253 2.68 -13.76 -7.13
C ALA A 253 3.35 -13.13 -8.37
N MET A 254 4.57 -13.54 -8.71
CA MET A 254 5.27 -13.08 -9.92
C MET A 254 4.55 -13.49 -11.20
N LYS A 255 4.05 -14.74 -11.26
CA LYS A 255 3.24 -15.23 -12.40
C LYS A 255 1.99 -14.36 -12.57
N ARG A 256 1.27 -14.09 -11.49
CA ARG A 256 0.07 -13.22 -11.50
C ARG A 256 0.42 -11.80 -11.94
N TYR A 257 1.46 -11.19 -11.40
CA TYR A 257 1.93 -9.89 -11.82
C TYR A 257 2.15 -9.83 -13.34
N ARG A 258 2.92 -10.76 -13.90
CA ARG A 258 3.19 -10.82 -15.34
C ARG A 258 1.92 -11.03 -16.18
N GLN A 259 0.97 -11.85 -15.71
CA GLN A 259 -0.32 -12.03 -16.38
C GLN A 259 -1.13 -10.72 -16.42
N VAL A 260 -1.19 -9.99 -15.30
CA VAL A 260 -1.91 -8.71 -15.23
C VAL A 260 -1.24 -7.65 -16.12
N MET A 261 0.09 -7.59 -16.15
CA MET A 261 0.81 -6.66 -17.03
C MET A 261 0.55 -6.96 -18.51
N ARG A 262 0.56 -8.23 -18.92
CA ARG A 262 0.20 -8.64 -20.28
C ARG A 262 -1.24 -8.28 -20.64
N LEU A 263 -2.18 -8.49 -19.71
CA LEU A 263 -3.59 -8.14 -19.90
C LEU A 263 -3.76 -6.62 -20.09
N LYS A 264 -3.09 -5.81 -19.25
CA LYS A 264 -3.14 -4.34 -19.36
C LYS A 264 -2.49 -3.82 -20.65
N ALA A 265 -1.49 -4.49 -21.17
CA ALA A 265 -0.86 -4.17 -22.44
C ALA A 265 -1.74 -4.46 -23.67
N TRP A 266 -2.81 -5.24 -23.52
CA TRP A 266 -3.72 -5.54 -24.61
C TRP A 266 -4.55 -4.31 -25.00
N LYS A 267 -4.42 -3.88 -26.27
CA LYS A 267 -4.99 -2.63 -26.81
C LYS A 267 -6.49 -2.44 -26.53
N TYR A 268 -7.28 -3.53 -26.62
CA TYR A 268 -8.74 -3.48 -26.47
C TYR A 268 -9.23 -3.65 -25.03
N TRP A 269 -8.33 -4.00 -24.10
CA TRP A 269 -8.69 -4.25 -22.71
C TRP A 269 -9.43 -3.09 -22.02
N PRO A 270 -9.00 -1.79 -22.14
CA PRO A 270 -9.66 -0.71 -21.43
C PRO A 270 -11.12 -0.51 -21.87
N ALA A 271 -11.43 -0.66 -23.18
CA ALA A 271 -12.78 -0.48 -23.70
C ALA A 271 -13.69 -1.64 -23.32
N TRP A 272 -13.21 -2.87 -23.50
CA TRP A 272 -13.95 -4.08 -23.15
C TRP A 272 -14.25 -4.16 -21.66
N ARG A 273 -13.24 -3.90 -20.82
CA ARG A 273 -13.39 -3.88 -19.36
C ARG A 273 -14.40 -2.84 -18.91
N ARG A 274 -14.34 -1.61 -19.44
CA ARG A 274 -15.31 -0.55 -19.10
C ARG A 274 -16.75 -1.03 -19.35
N ARG A 275 -17.01 -1.62 -20.49
CA ARG A 275 -18.36 -2.12 -20.86
C ARG A 275 -18.80 -3.26 -19.93
N ALA A 276 -17.94 -4.20 -19.64
CA ALA A 276 -18.20 -5.32 -18.74
C ALA A 276 -18.51 -4.84 -17.32
N VAL A 277 -17.68 -3.95 -16.77
CA VAL A 277 -17.88 -3.34 -15.43
C VAL A 277 -19.16 -2.49 -15.40
N GLN A 278 -19.45 -1.75 -16.46
CA GLN A 278 -20.70 -0.97 -16.54
C GLN A 278 -21.94 -1.87 -16.38
N VAL A 279 -21.97 -3.00 -17.06
CA VAL A 279 -23.12 -3.93 -17.02
C VAL A 279 -23.17 -4.70 -15.70
N THR A 280 -22.04 -5.18 -15.19
CA THR A 280 -22.01 -6.11 -14.05
C THR A 280 -21.91 -5.41 -12.69
N TYR A 281 -21.50 -4.14 -12.65
CA TYR A 281 -21.33 -3.38 -11.40
C TYR A 281 -22.03 -2.02 -11.44
N SER A 282 -21.74 -1.14 -12.41
CA SER A 282 -22.18 0.25 -12.35
C SER A 282 -23.70 0.39 -12.45
N ILE A 283 -24.35 -0.31 -13.39
CA ILE A 283 -25.81 -0.29 -13.56
C ILE A 283 -26.51 -0.97 -12.38
N PRO A 284 -26.20 -2.22 -12.00
CA PRO A 284 -26.82 -2.85 -10.83
C PRO A 284 -26.56 -2.06 -9.53
N GLY A 285 -25.35 -1.49 -9.37
CA GLY A 285 -25.01 -0.66 -8.22
C GLY A 285 -25.87 0.60 -8.12
N LYS A 286 -26.16 1.28 -9.24
CA LYS A 286 -27.10 2.42 -9.26
C LYS A 286 -28.51 1.99 -8.86
N LEU A 287 -28.99 0.86 -9.37
CA LEU A 287 -30.31 0.32 -9.02
C LEU A 287 -30.40 0.00 -7.52
N LEU A 288 -29.38 -0.63 -6.94
CA LEU A 288 -29.34 -0.94 -5.51
C LEU A 288 -29.28 0.31 -4.62
N ARG A 289 -28.75 1.43 -5.12
CA ARG A 289 -28.75 2.73 -4.41
C ARG A 289 -30.06 3.50 -4.57
N SER A 290 -31.01 3.04 -5.40
CA SER A 290 -32.32 3.69 -5.59
C SER A 290 -33.19 3.59 -4.34
N ALA A 291 -34.13 4.54 -4.18
CA ALA A 291 -35.10 4.55 -3.08
C ALA A 291 -35.93 3.26 -3.02
N ALA A 292 -36.31 2.71 -4.18
CA ALA A 292 -37.10 1.48 -4.30
C ALA A 292 -36.42 0.26 -3.69
N LEU A 293 -35.08 0.16 -3.76
CA LEU A 293 -34.32 -0.99 -3.24
C LEU A 293 -33.61 -0.69 -1.93
N SER A 294 -33.75 0.50 -1.36
CA SER A 294 -33.05 0.94 -0.14
C SER A 294 -33.33 0.06 1.07
N GLY A 295 -34.56 -0.41 1.26
CA GLY A 295 -34.94 -1.33 2.35
C GLY A 295 -34.29 -2.70 2.21
N PHE A 296 -34.27 -3.26 0.99
CA PHE A 296 -33.60 -4.51 0.69
C PHE A 296 -32.08 -4.38 0.91
N LYS A 297 -31.47 -3.33 0.36
CA LYS A 297 -30.04 -3.05 0.54
C LYS A 297 -29.67 -2.96 2.00
N ARG A 298 -30.37 -2.16 2.82
CA ARG A 298 -30.09 -2.02 4.27
C ARG A 298 -30.13 -3.34 5.01
N ARG A 299 -31.12 -4.20 4.74
CA ARG A 299 -31.20 -5.52 5.38
C ARG A 299 -30.01 -6.41 5.02
N ARG A 300 -29.58 -6.40 3.75
CA ARG A 300 -28.42 -7.16 3.28
C ARG A 300 -27.12 -6.60 3.82
N ASP A 301 -26.96 -5.29 3.82
CA ASP A 301 -25.78 -4.62 4.38
C ASP A 301 -25.63 -4.98 5.87
N ALA A 302 -26.68 -4.90 6.67
CA ALA A 302 -26.62 -5.25 8.11
C ALA A 302 -26.09 -6.69 8.35
N ILE A 303 -26.47 -7.64 7.49
CA ILE A 303 -25.97 -9.03 7.60
C ILE A 303 -24.49 -9.09 7.21
N LEU A 304 -24.11 -8.46 6.08
CA LEU A 304 -22.75 -8.49 5.58
C LEU A 304 -21.79 -7.77 6.53
N THR A 305 -22.18 -6.59 7.02
CA THR A 305 -21.41 -5.81 7.99
C THR A 305 -21.11 -6.60 9.27
N ARG A 306 -22.12 -7.28 9.83
CA ARG A 306 -21.93 -8.14 11.02
C ARG A 306 -21.01 -9.33 10.75
N ARG A 307 -21.12 -9.96 9.56
CA ARG A 307 -20.20 -11.05 9.15
C ARG A 307 -18.77 -10.55 8.98
N ALA A 308 -18.60 -9.39 8.37
CA ALA A 308 -17.29 -8.77 8.24
C ALA A 308 -16.70 -8.42 9.62
N ALA A 309 -17.50 -7.86 10.53
CA ALA A 309 -17.06 -7.55 11.89
C ALA A 309 -16.65 -8.80 12.67
N ALA A 310 -17.47 -9.86 12.65
CA ALA A 310 -17.15 -11.13 13.29
C ALA A 310 -15.82 -11.71 12.74
N ARG A 311 -15.64 -11.71 11.42
CA ARG A 311 -14.42 -12.22 10.79
C ARG A 311 -13.20 -11.34 11.10
N LEU A 312 -13.39 -10.03 11.27
CA LEU A 312 -12.33 -9.11 11.66
C LEU A 312 -11.92 -9.33 13.12
N CYS A 313 -12.88 -9.61 14.02
CA CYS A 313 -12.59 -10.02 15.40
C CYS A 313 -11.81 -11.34 15.44
N GLU A 314 -12.24 -12.36 14.68
CA GLU A 314 -11.49 -13.62 14.57
C GLU A 314 -10.05 -13.39 14.07
N ALA A 315 -9.86 -12.48 13.13
CA ALA A 315 -8.53 -12.14 12.63
C ALA A 315 -7.66 -11.49 13.73
N ALA A 316 -8.24 -10.69 14.62
CA ALA A 316 -7.53 -10.03 15.72
C ALA A 316 -6.96 -11.01 16.76
N GLU A 317 -7.51 -12.22 16.85
CA GLU A 317 -7.04 -13.27 17.75
C GLU A 317 -5.91 -14.13 17.16
N LEU A 318 -5.57 -13.93 15.89
CA LEU A 318 -4.49 -14.68 15.25
C LEU A 318 -3.12 -14.15 15.68
N PRO A 319 -2.06 -14.95 15.55
CA PRO A 319 -0.71 -14.49 15.80
C PRO A 319 -0.37 -13.26 14.96
N SER A 320 0.04 -12.19 15.60
CA SER A 320 0.47 -10.96 14.95
C SER A 320 1.89 -11.07 14.42
N TYR A 321 2.21 -10.21 13.48
CA TYR A 321 3.54 -10.10 12.88
C TYR A 321 4.28 -8.92 13.47
N LEU A 322 5.59 -9.07 13.58
CA LEU A 322 6.56 -8.02 13.87
C LEU A 322 7.92 -8.50 13.39
N SER A 323 8.62 -7.72 12.60
CA SER A 323 9.94 -8.08 12.11
C SER A 323 10.95 -8.21 13.25
N LYS A 324 11.97 -9.06 13.07
CA LYS A 324 13.09 -9.12 14.02
C LYS A 324 13.82 -7.78 14.02
N GLU A 325 14.07 -7.25 15.21
CA GLU A 325 14.73 -5.94 15.37
C GLU A 325 16.07 -5.86 14.64
N SER A 326 16.88 -6.93 14.73
CA SER A 326 18.19 -6.98 14.06
C SER A 326 18.09 -6.90 12.54
N ILE A 327 17.08 -7.55 11.94
CA ILE A 327 16.85 -7.50 10.49
C ILE A 327 16.36 -6.11 10.09
N PHE A 328 15.37 -5.58 10.81
CA PHE A 328 14.79 -4.26 10.55
C PHE A 328 15.86 -3.17 10.64
N ALA A 329 16.62 -3.13 11.74
CA ALA A 329 17.68 -2.15 11.95
C ALA A 329 18.77 -2.21 10.86
N SER A 330 19.22 -3.41 10.48
CA SER A 330 20.20 -3.59 9.40
C SER A 330 19.68 -3.06 8.06
N LYS A 331 18.39 -3.25 7.75
CA LYS A 331 17.77 -2.71 6.51
C LYS A 331 17.71 -1.19 6.55
N CYS A 332 17.30 -0.59 7.66
CA CYS A 332 17.28 0.87 7.84
C CYS A 332 18.70 1.45 7.71
N GLU A 333 19.70 0.87 8.37
CA GLU A 333 21.09 1.30 8.26
C GLU A 333 21.59 1.30 6.82
N LYS A 334 21.26 0.24 6.06
CA LYS A 334 21.62 0.16 4.64
C LYS A 334 21.02 1.30 3.83
N ILE A 335 19.75 1.68 4.06
CA ILE A 335 19.14 2.81 3.37
C ILE A 335 19.77 4.14 3.83
N VAL A 336 20.05 4.31 5.12
CA VAL A 336 20.71 5.51 5.65
C VAL A 336 22.07 5.72 5.00
N ASN A 337 22.87 4.66 4.86
CA ASN A 337 24.15 4.73 4.16
C ASN A 337 23.99 5.17 2.69
N LEU A 338 22.93 4.71 2.01
CA LEU A 338 22.60 5.17 0.65
C LEU A 338 22.12 6.63 0.63
N LEU A 339 21.34 7.08 1.64
CA LEU A 339 20.92 8.47 1.76
C LEU A 339 22.10 9.43 1.92
N HIS A 340 23.15 9.02 2.64
CA HIS A 340 24.36 9.83 2.79
C HIS A 340 25.07 10.08 1.45
N THR A 341 24.91 9.18 0.46
CA THR A 341 25.46 9.39 -0.89
C THR A 341 24.68 10.43 -1.70
N LEU A 342 23.45 10.77 -1.28
CA LEU A 342 22.59 11.75 -1.94
C LEU A 342 22.73 13.17 -1.36
N ARG A 343 23.33 13.30 -0.17
CA ARG A 343 23.61 14.63 0.40
C ARG A 343 24.71 15.28 -0.41
N PRO A 344 24.56 16.52 -0.88
CA PRO A 344 25.72 17.25 -1.43
C PRO A 344 26.78 17.35 -0.35
N LEU A 345 28.00 17.00 -0.71
CA LEU A 345 29.20 17.16 0.11
C LEU A 345 29.42 18.63 0.46
#